data_69fc1daaba5e8289c57c969af9f3676a
#
_entry.id   69fc1daaba5e8289c57c969af9f3676a
#
_cell.length_a   1.000
_cell.length_b   1.000
_cell.length_c   1.000
_cell.angle_alpha   90.00
_cell.angle_beta   90.00
_cell.angle_gamma   90.00
#
_symmetry.space_group_name_H-M   'P 1'
#
loop_
_entity.id
_entity.type
_entity.pdbx_description
1 polymer ?
#
loop_
_entity_poly.entity_id
_entity_poly.type
_entity_poly.pdbx_seq_one_letter_code
_entity_poly.pdbx_strand_id
1 'polypeptide(L)'
;MTRYCSLLRRLLSLDKKGEDDDEEEGAAKIESTEPEPQLKGIVTRLFSEQGFYLQMQPDGTISGSKDENSDYTLFNLIPVGLRVVAIQAVKTGLYVAMNGEGFLYTSDMFTPECKFKESVFENYYVIYSSTLYRQHESGRAWFLGLNKDGVVMKGNRVKKTKPCSHFVPRPIEVCMYKEPSLHEIEEKQRSRKDSGTPTMNGGEKVVNQEDTTEQDGS
;
A
#
# COMPACT_ATOMS: atom_id res chain seq x y z
N MET A 1 -26.42 -4.30 -8.23
CA MET A 1 -25.30 -3.76 -7.44
C MET A 1 -24.98 -4.56 -6.17
N THR A 2 -25.94 -5.27 -5.59
CA THR A 2 -25.78 -6.19 -4.43
C THR A 2 -24.86 -7.40 -4.69
N ARG A 3 -24.60 -7.76 -5.93
CA ARG A 3 -23.81 -8.94 -6.31
C ARG A 3 -22.28 -8.78 -6.14
N TYR A 4 -21.76 -7.56 -6.21
CA TYR A 4 -20.31 -7.33 -6.07
C TYR A 4 -19.84 -7.46 -4.62
N CYS A 5 -20.60 -6.90 -3.68
CA CYS A 5 -20.33 -7.05 -2.24
C CYS A 5 -20.38 -8.53 -1.80
N SER A 6 -21.25 -9.33 -2.45
CA SER A 6 -21.36 -10.77 -2.21
C SER A 6 -20.22 -11.58 -2.84
N LEU A 7 -19.66 -11.11 -3.96
CA LEU A 7 -18.48 -11.72 -4.61
C LEU A 7 -17.22 -11.52 -3.78
N LEU A 8 -16.99 -10.31 -3.28
CA LEU A 8 -15.89 -10.04 -2.34
C LEU A 8 -16.04 -10.87 -1.06
N ARG A 9 -17.25 -11.01 -0.52
CA ARG A 9 -17.50 -11.86 0.65
C ARG A 9 -17.27 -13.35 0.36
N ARG A 10 -17.58 -13.84 -0.85
CA ARG A 10 -17.36 -15.24 -1.24
C ARG A 10 -15.91 -15.56 -1.56
N LEU A 11 -15.15 -14.61 -2.09
CA LEU A 11 -13.72 -14.77 -2.37
C LEU A 11 -12.87 -14.87 -1.08
N LEU A 12 -13.39 -14.33 0.02
CA LEU A 12 -12.71 -14.32 1.33
C LEU A 12 -13.13 -15.48 2.25
N SER A 13 -14.07 -16.34 1.82
CA SER A 13 -14.58 -17.46 2.61
C SER A 13 -14.30 -18.79 1.88
N LEU A 14 -13.05 -19.24 1.89
CA LEU A 14 -12.71 -20.62 1.55
C LEU A 14 -12.27 -21.36 2.79
N ASP A 15 -13.21 -22.19 3.26
CA ASP A 15 -13.05 -23.16 4.32
C ASP A 15 -11.96 -24.19 3.99
N LYS A 16 -11.13 -24.45 5.00
CA LYS A 16 -10.35 -25.67 5.11
C LYS A 16 -11.30 -26.82 5.34
N LYS A 17 -11.36 -27.77 4.44
CA LYS A 17 -11.86 -29.11 4.71
C LYS A 17 -10.71 -30.08 4.47
N GLY A 18 -10.21 -30.63 5.58
CA GLY A 18 -9.33 -31.77 5.56
C GLY A 18 -10.16 -33.04 5.46
N GLU A 19 -9.66 -34.03 4.78
CA GLU A 19 -10.00 -35.43 5.00
C GLU A 19 -8.73 -36.23 4.79
N ASP A 20 -8.40 -36.97 5.86
CA ASP A 20 -7.35 -37.99 5.94
C ASP A 20 -7.81 -39.23 5.15
N ASP A 21 -6.85 -39.90 4.47
CA ASP A 21 -6.86 -41.34 4.36
C ASP A 21 -5.47 -41.83 3.94
N ASP A 22 -4.96 -42.77 4.77
CA ASP A 22 -3.71 -43.51 4.66
C ASP A 22 -3.74 -44.50 3.49
N GLU A 23 -2.58 -44.71 2.80
CA GLU A 23 -2.02 -46.04 2.55
C GLU A 23 -0.67 -46.01 1.82
N GLU A 24 0.13 -47.04 2.05
CA GLU A 24 1.57 -47.26 2.00
C GLU A 24 2.22 -47.43 0.61
N GLU A 25 3.54 -47.17 0.64
CA GLU A 25 4.72 -47.79 -0.02
C GLU A 25 4.89 -47.71 -1.54
N GLY A 26 5.96 -47.03 -1.91
CA GLY A 26 6.61 -47.11 -3.20
C GLY A 26 7.71 -46.07 -3.37
N ALA A 27 8.93 -46.35 -2.95
CA ALA A 27 10.07 -45.43 -3.07
C ALA A 27 10.43 -45.15 -4.53
N ALA A 28 9.87 -44.11 -5.06
CA ALA A 28 10.41 -43.35 -6.18
C ALA A 28 10.54 -41.92 -5.68
N LYS A 29 11.73 -41.36 -5.76
CA LYS A 29 12.04 -39.97 -5.43
C LYS A 29 11.31 -39.09 -6.44
N ILE A 30 10.01 -38.91 -6.22
CA ILE A 30 9.21 -37.91 -6.89
C ILE A 30 9.55 -36.63 -6.14
N GLU A 31 10.26 -35.74 -6.80
CA GLU A 31 10.28 -34.33 -6.45
C GLU A 31 8.81 -33.90 -6.39
N SER A 32 8.27 -33.92 -5.18
CA SER A 32 6.91 -33.41 -4.93
C SER A 32 6.97 -31.92 -5.12
N THR A 33 6.72 -31.49 -6.35
CA THR A 33 6.36 -30.11 -6.61
C THR A 33 4.99 -29.90 -5.95
N GLU A 34 5.01 -29.51 -4.67
CA GLU A 34 3.79 -29.07 -4.01
C GLU A 34 3.18 -27.97 -4.90
N PRO A 35 1.89 -28.05 -5.21
CA PRO A 35 1.26 -27.01 -6.02
C PRO A 35 1.42 -25.67 -5.28
N GLU A 36 2.12 -24.73 -5.93
CA GLU A 36 2.26 -23.39 -5.37
C GLU A 36 0.87 -22.84 -5.03
N PRO A 37 0.69 -22.25 -3.83
CA PRO A 37 -0.60 -21.74 -3.40
C PRO A 37 -1.11 -20.72 -4.44
N GLN A 38 -2.32 -21.00 -4.96
CA GLN A 38 -2.97 -20.16 -5.95
C GLN A 38 -4.03 -19.28 -5.27
N LEU A 39 -3.90 -17.96 -5.47
CA LEU A 39 -4.80 -16.97 -4.91
C LEU A 39 -5.82 -16.56 -5.98
N LYS A 40 -7.10 -16.70 -5.66
CA LYS A 40 -8.19 -16.27 -6.53
C LYS A 40 -8.43 -14.77 -6.38
N GLY A 41 -7.96 -14.00 -7.35
CA GLY A 41 -8.15 -12.55 -7.41
C GLY A 41 -8.97 -12.10 -8.61
N ILE A 42 -8.97 -10.83 -8.87
CA ILE A 42 -9.71 -10.21 -9.98
C ILE A 42 -8.85 -9.21 -10.74
N VAL A 43 -9.07 -9.15 -12.06
CA VAL A 43 -8.70 -7.99 -12.86
C VAL A 43 -9.82 -6.99 -12.81
N THR A 44 -9.53 -5.75 -12.45
CA THR A 44 -10.52 -4.71 -12.27
C THR A 44 -9.99 -3.33 -12.65
N ARG A 45 -10.90 -2.40 -12.90
CA ARG A 45 -10.61 -0.97 -12.84
C ARG A 45 -11.10 -0.43 -11.51
N LEU A 46 -10.38 0.52 -10.93
CA LEU A 46 -10.76 1.21 -9.69
C LEU A 46 -11.28 2.60 -10.04
N PHE A 47 -12.59 2.77 -10.06
CA PHE A 47 -13.23 4.03 -10.36
C PHE A 47 -13.44 4.85 -9.09
N SER A 48 -12.82 6.02 -9.05
CA SER A 48 -12.96 6.96 -7.92
C SER A 48 -14.29 7.71 -8.00
N GLU A 49 -14.88 8.02 -6.84
CA GLU A 49 -16.04 8.92 -6.74
C GLU A 49 -15.75 10.33 -7.29
N GLN A 50 -14.48 10.70 -7.42
CA GLN A 50 -14.04 11.93 -8.08
C GLN A 50 -14.18 11.90 -9.61
N GLY A 51 -14.60 10.77 -10.20
CA GLY A 51 -14.83 10.62 -11.63
C GLY A 51 -13.59 10.22 -12.43
N PHE A 52 -12.62 9.56 -11.81
CA PHE A 52 -11.39 9.09 -12.43
C PHE A 52 -11.17 7.60 -12.18
N TYR A 53 -10.63 6.91 -13.16
CA TYR A 53 -10.03 5.59 -12.99
C TYR A 53 -8.61 5.73 -12.46
N LEU A 54 -8.25 4.94 -11.46
CA LEU A 54 -6.85 4.83 -11.06
C LEU A 54 -6.04 4.33 -12.26
N GLN A 55 -4.88 4.91 -12.50
CA GLN A 55 -4.01 4.60 -13.63
C GLN A 55 -2.57 4.49 -13.15
N MET A 56 -1.82 3.54 -13.72
CA MET A 56 -0.38 3.45 -13.58
C MET A 56 0.27 3.47 -14.96
N GLN A 57 1.03 4.52 -15.24
CA GLN A 57 1.71 4.71 -16.51
C GLN A 57 2.97 3.84 -16.63
N PRO A 58 3.55 3.67 -17.84
CA PRO A 58 4.75 2.85 -18.06
C PRO A 58 5.97 3.30 -17.25
N ASP A 59 6.07 4.59 -16.94
CA ASP A 59 7.11 5.18 -16.09
C ASP A 59 6.89 4.95 -14.59
N GLY A 60 5.81 4.24 -14.21
CA GLY A 60 5.43 4.01 -12.83
C GLY A 60 4.64 5.16 -12.20
N THR A 61 4.33 6.22 -12.91
CA THR A 61 3.50 7.31 -12.37
C THR A 61 2.08 6.85 -12.10
N ILE A 62 1.59 7.09 -10.88
CA ILE A 62 0.21 6.80 -10.47
C ILE A 62 -0.61 8.09 -10.57
N SER A 63 -1.76 8.04 -11.24
CA SER A 63 -2.66 9.17 -11.43
C SER A 63 -4.10 8.71 -11.66
N GLY A 64 -5.02 9.65 -11.83
CA GLY A 64 -6.37 9.39 -12.30
C GLY A 64 -6.50 9.66 -13.80
N SER A 65 -7.24 8.81 -14.51
CA SER A 65 -7.57 8.95 -15.92
C SER A 65 -9.07 8.96 -16.12
N LYS A 66 -9.55 9.71 -17.11
CA LYS A 66 -10.96 9.66 -17.55
C LYS A 66 -11.19 8.60 -18.63
N ASP A 67 -10.12 8.05 -19.20
CA ASP A 67 -10.19 7.04 -20.24
C ASP A 67 -10.43 5.66 -19.62
N GLU A 68 -11.68 5.16 -19.77
CA GLU A 68 -12.05 3.84 -19.29
C GLU A 68 -11.49 2.70 -20.15
N ASN A 69 -11.03 2.98 -21.37
CA ASN A 69 -10.52 1.97 -22.29
C ASN A 69 -9.00 1.79 -22.19
N SER A 70 -8.32 2.64 -21.44
CA SER A 70 -6.89 2.55 -21.25
C SER A 70 -6.52 1.26 -20.52
N ASP A 71 -5.59 0.49 -21.08
CA ASP A 71 -5.03 -0.70 -20.44
C ASP A 71 -4.23 -0.37 -19.17
N TYR A 72 -3.76 0.87 -19.04
CA TYR A 72 -3.05 1.34 -17.85
C TYR A 72 -3.95 1.58 -16.64
N THR A 73 -5.27 1.46 -16.81
CA THR A 73 -6.26 1.49 -15.72
C THR A 73 -6.61 0.10 -15.19
N LEU A 74 -6.03 -0.96 -15.77
CA LEU A 74 -6.25 -2.34 -15.34
C LEU A 74 -5.33 -2.73 -14.19
N PHE A 75 -5.93 -3.24 -13.13
CA PHE A 75 -5.23 -3.71 -11.94
C PHE A 75 -5.65 -5.12 -11.55
N ASN A 76 -4.67 -5.91 -11.15
CA ASN A 76 -4.87 -7.15 -10.42
C ASN A 76 -5.10 -6.81 -8.96
N LEU A 77 -6.23 -7.24 -8.38
CA LEU A 77 -6.43 -7.26 -6.94
C LEU A 77 -6.15 -8.68 -6.45
N ILE A 78 -5.00 -8.86 -5.81
CA ILE A 78 -4.51 -10.17 -5.36
C ILE A 78 -4.77 -10.27 -3.86
N PRO A 79 -5.60 -11.21 -3.38
CA PRO A 79 -5.89 -11.37 -1.96
C PRO A 79 -4.70 -12.03 -1.26
N VAL A 80 -3.93 -11.24 -0.53
CA VAL A 80 -2.73 -11.67 0.21
C VAL A 80 -2.97 -11.85 1.71
N GLY A 81 -4.21 -11.72 2.14
CA GLY A 81 -4.65 -11.90 3.53
C GLY A 81 -6.15 -11.62 3.70
N LEU A 82 -6.65 -11.80 4.91
CA LEU A 82 -8.05 -11.53 5.21
C LEU A 82 -8.37 -10.04 5.03
N ARG A 83 -9.14 -9.71 3.99
CA ARG A 83 -9.43 -8.33 3.56
C ARG A 83 -8.17 -7.51 3.29
N VAL A 84 -7.09 -8.17 2.90
CA VAL A 84 -5.85 -7.52 2.50
C VAL A 84 -5.55 -7.89 1.06
N VAL A 85 -5.32 -6.88 0.24
CA VAL A 85 -5.02 -7.05 -1.18
C VAL A 85 -3.69 -6.39 -1.53
N ALA A 86 -3.01 -6.97 -2.51
CA ALA A 86 -2.01 -6.28 -3.30
C ALA A 86 -2.70 -5.71 -4.55
N ILE A 87 -2.35 -4.48 -4.91
CA ILE A 87 -2.83 -3.78 -6.10
C ILE A 87 -1.68 -3.74 -7.09
N GLN A 88 -1.76 -4.51 -8.16
CA GLN A 88 -0.70 -4.61 -9.17
C GLN A 88 -1.23 -4.18 -10.53
N ALA A 89 -0.54 -3.29 -11.21
CA ALA A 89 -0.93 -2.88 -12.55
C ALA A 89 -0.67 -4.01 -13.56
N VAL A 90 -1.67 -4.33 -14.38
CA VAL A 90 -1.59 -5.43 -15.35
C VAL A 90 -0.51 -5.19 -16.40
N LYS A 91 -0.40 -3.95 -16.92
CA LYS A 91 0.56 -3.63 -18.01
C LYS A 91 2.00 -3.53 -17.55
N THR A 92 2.25 -2.99 -16.37
CA THR A 92 3.62 -2.74 -15.89
C THR A 92 4.13 -3.84 -14.98
N GLY A 93 3.23 -4.63 -14.38
CA GLY A 93 3.57 -5.62 -13.35
C GLY A 93 3.98 -5.00 -12.00
N LEU A 94 3.98 -3.67 -11.89
CA LEU A 94 4.38 -2.96 -10.67
C LEU A 94 3.25 -2.93 -9.65
N TYR A 95 3.63 -3.02 -8.37
CA TYR A 95 2.71 -2.88 -7.25
C TYR A 95 2.54 -1.42 -6.85
N VAL A 96 1.33 -1.07 -6.45
CA VAL A 96 1.07 0.17 -5.71
C VAL A 96 1.53 -0.03 -4.28
N ALA A 97 2.31 0.92 -3.77
CA ALA A 97 2.83 0.90 -2.41
C ALA A 97 2.65 2.26 -1.73
N MET A 98 2.59 2.27 -0.41
CA MET A 98 2.52 3.51 0.39
C MET A 98 3.67 3.52 1.40
N ASN A 99 4.50 4.56 1.35
CA ASN A 99 5.66 4.70 2.24
C ASN A 99 5.30 5.32 3.61
N GLY A 100 6.28 5.35 4.52
CA GLY A 100 6.12 5.89 5.88
C GLY A 100 5.87 7.39 5.96
N GLU A 101 5.91 8.12 4.84
CA GLU A 101 5.51 9.52 4.75
C GLU A 101 4.09 9.70 4.19
N GLY A 102 3.46 8.60 3.75
CA GLY A 102 2.14 8.56 3.15
C GLY A 102 2.11 8.79 1.64
N PHE A 103 3.27 8.87 0.98
CA PHE A 103 3.31 8.94 -0.48
C PHE A 103 3.02 7.56 -1.09
N LEU A 104 2.22 7.57 -2.16
CA LEU A 104 2.10 6.41 -3.03
C LEU A 104 3.27 6.38 -3.99
N TYR A 105 3.79 5.18 -4.22
CA TYR A 105 4.85 4.91 -5.17
C TYR A 105 4.64 3.52 -5.79
N THR A 106 5.43 3.19 -6.78
CA THR A 106 5.41 1.90 -7.46
C THR A 106 6.61 1.06 -7.06
N SER A 107 6.38 -0.24 -6.89
CA SER A 107 7.42 -1.20 -6.52
C SER A 107 7.37 -2.40 -7.46
N ASP A 108 8.52 -2.86 -7.92
CA ASP A 108 8.70 -4.11 -8.64
C ASP A 108 8.69 -5.33 -7.70
N MET A 109 9.02 -5.12 -6.43
CA MET A 109 8.97 -6.15 -5.39
C MET A 109 7.73 -5.99 -4.51
N PHE A 110 7.17 -7.13 -4.11
CA PHE A 110 6.08 -7.16 -3.14
C PHE A 110 6.64 -7.01 -1.72
N THR A 111 6.36 -5.88 -1.08
CA THR A 111 6.79 -5.55 0.28
C THR A 111 5.59 -5.35 1.19
N PRO A 112 5.77 -5.26 2.52
CA PRO A 112 4.67 -4.91 3.43
C PRO A 112 3.97 -3.57 3.08
N GLU A 113 4.65 -2.63 2.42
CA GLU A 113 4.08 -1.36 1.95
C GLU A 113 3.09 -1.52 0.78
N CYS A 114 3.13 -2.68 0.08
CA CYS A 114 2.20 -3.03 -1.00
C CYS A 114 0.88 -3.62 -0.49
N LYS A 115 0.73 -3.83 0.83
CA LYS A 115 -0.46 -4.42 1.43
C LYS A 115 -1.48 -3.36 1.80
N PHE A 116 -2.66 -3.46 1.21
CA PHE A 116 -3.79 -2.57 1.50
C PHE A 116 -4.94 -3.36 2.12
N LYS A 117 -5.45 -2.86 3.24
CA LYS A 117 -6.70 -3.37 3.81
C LYS A 117 -7.88 -2.81 3.03
N GLU A 118 -8.71 -3.71 2.56
CA GLU A 118 -9.95 -3.41 1.85
C GLU A 118 -11.10 -3.30 2.85
N SER A 119 -11.91 -2.26 2.74
CA SER A 119 -13.08 -2.06 3.58
C SER A 119 -14.21 -1.44 2.78
N VAL A 120 -15.44 -1.88 3.05
CA VAL A 120 -16.65 -1.30 2.43
C VAL A 120 -17.09 -0.09 3.24
N PHE A 121 -17.42 0.99 2.55
CA PHE A 121 -17.95 2.21 3.11
C PHE A 121 -19.35 2.50 2.55
N GLU A 122 -20.31 2.78 3.44
CA GLU A 122 -21.72 3.04 3.11
C GLU A 122 -22.37 1.97 2.20
N ASN A 123 -21.92 0.71 2.34
CA ASN A 123 -22.38 -0.44 1.55
C ASN A 123 -22.20 -0.31 0.02
N TYR A 124 -21.47 0.68 -0.44
CA TYR A 124 -21.31 0.98 -1.86
C TYR A 124 -19.86 1.14 -2.28
N TYR A 125 -19.09 1.96 -1.57
CA TYR A 125 -17.70 2.25 -1.91
C TYR A 125 -16.74 1.27 -1.25
N VAL A 126 -15.60 1.06 -1.88
CA VAL A 126 -14.45 0.37 -1.29
C VAL A 126 -13.36 1.40 -1.01
N ILE A 127 -12.80 1.32 0.18
CA ILE A 127 -11.66 2.11 0.61
C ILE A 127 -10.47 1.20 0.85
N TYR A 128 -9.29 1.65 0.46
CA TYR A 128 -8.02 0.93 0.59
C TYR A 128 -7.13 1.69 1.57
N SER A 129 -6.74 1.03 2.65
CA SER A 129 -5.89 1.63 3.67
C SER A 129 -4.58 0.87 3.82
N SER A 130 -3.48 1.58 4.09
CA SER A 130 -2.22 0.93 4.44
C SER A 130 -2.40 -0.01 5.63
N THR A 131 -1.79 -1.20 5.55
CA THR A 131 -1.75 -2.13 6.70
C THR A 131 -0.69 -1.75 7.71
N LEU A 132 0.34 -1.00 7.29
CA LEU A 132 1.48 -0.61 8.11
C LEU A 132 1.30 0.75 8.80
N TYR A 133 0.81 1.75 8.04
CA TYR A 133 0.92 3.14 8.46
C TYR A 133 -0.40 3.71 8.95
N ARG A 134 -0.31 4.37 10.11
CA ARG A 134 -1.41 5.02 10.77
C ARG A 134 -0.95 6.34 11.37
N GLN A 135 -1.87 7.24 11.59
CA GLN A 135 -1.60 8.46 12.36
C GLN A 135 -1.24 8.07 13.80
N HIS A 136 -0.10 8.53 14.26
CA HIS A 136 0.44 8.12 15.58
C HIS A 136 -0.52 8.42 16.73
N GLU A 137 -1.02 9.64 16.80
CA GLU A 137 -1.85 10.08 17.92
C GLU A 137 -3.27 9.49 17.92
N SER A 138 -3.91 9.46 16.73
CA SER A 138 -5.32 9.07 16.62
C SER A 138 -5.53 7.62 16.18
N GLY A 139 -4.47 6.91 15.79
CA GLY A 139 -4.54 5.58 15.20
C GLY A 139 -5.26 5.52 13.84
N ARG A 140 -5.60 6.68 13.25
CA ARG A 140 -6.31 6.77 11.99
C ARG A 140 -5.48 6.18 10.86
N ALA A 141 -6.04 5.21 10.13
CA ALA A 141 -5.38 4.63 8.97
C ALA A 141 -5.13 5.68 7.88
N TRP A 142 -4.10 5.44 7.06
CA TRP A 142 -3.82 6.21 5.86
C TRP A 142 -4.42 5.51 4.65
N PHE A 143 -5.01 6.28 3.74
CA PHE A 143 -5.82 5.75 2.66
C PHE A 143 -5.26 6.09 1.28
N LEU A 144 -5.49 5.20 0.33
CA LEU A 144 -5.42 5.52 -1.10
C LEU A 144 -6.45 6.59 -1.43
N GLY A 145 -6.08 7.60 -2.20
CA GLY A 145 -7.01 8.63 -2.60
C GLY A 145 -6.58 9.45 -3.81
N LEU A 146 -7.58 9.92 -4.55
CA LEU A 146 -7.45 10.86 -5.66
C LEU A 146 -8.19 12.15 -5.33
N ASN A 147 -7.60 13.28 -5.67
CA ASN A 147 -8.29 14.57 -5.55
C ASN A 147 -9.25 14.80 -6.73
N LYS A 148 -9.95 15.93 -6.71
CA LYS A 148 -10.90 16.35 -7.76
C LYS A 148 -10.28 16.58 -9.16
N ASP A 149 -8.94 16.65 -9.22
CA ASP A 149 -8.20 16.84 -10.46
C ASP A 149 -7.55 15.51 -10.94
N GLY A 150 -7.84 14.41 -10.26
CA GLY A 150 -7.27 13.08 -10.56
C GLY A 150 -5.83 12.91 -10.09
N VAL A 151 -5.33 13.78 -9.22
CA VAL A 151 -3.99 13.67 -8.67
C VAL A 151 -4.01 12.82 -7.41
N VAL A 152 -3.02 11.93 -7.28
CA VAL A 152 -2.84 11.09 -6.11
C VAL A 152 -2.55 11.94 -4.87
N MET A 153 -3.28 11.68 -3.80
CA MET A 153 -3.13 12.38 -2.54
C MET A 153 -2.20 11.64 -1.59
N LYS A 154 -1.52 12.40 -0.74
CA LYS A 154 -0.75 11.83 0.37
C LYS A 154 -1.69 11.12 1.35
N GLY A 155 -1.46 9.82 1.61
CA GLY A 155 -2.39 8.95 2.33
C GLY A 155 -2.76 9.41 3.73
N ASN A 156 -1.86 10.08 4.42
CA ASN A 156 -2.12 10.66 5.75
C ASN A 156 -3.05 11.89 5.72
N ARG A 157 -3.28 12.50 4.55
CA ARG A 157 -4.23 13.61 4.33
C ARG A 157 -5.60 13.14 3.86
N VAL A 158 -5.70 11.91 3.37
CA VAL A 158 -6.96 11.33 2.88
C VAL A 158 -7.85 10.96 4.08
N LYS A 159 -9.11 11.36 4.02
CA LYS A 159 -10.11 11.05 5.05
C LYS A 159 -11.08 9.99 4.56
N LYS A 160 -11.37 8.98 5.40
CA LYS A 160 -12.30 7.89 5.13
C LYS A 160 -13.68 8.33 4.63
N THR A 161 -14.18 9.45 5.13
CA THR A 161 -15.54 9.97 4.86
C THR A 161 -15.60 10.94 3.69
N LYS A 162 -14.53 11.08 2.93
CA LYS A 162 -14.46 12.03 1.81
C LYS A 162 -14.38 11.29 0.47
N PRO A 163 -15.00 11.83 -0.59
CA PRO A 163 -15.02 11.21 -1.92
C PRO A 163 -13.65 10.83 -2.48
N CYS A 164 -12.59 11.53 -2.05
CA CYS A 164 -11.22 11.24 -2.49
C CYS A 164 -10.72 9.82 -2.14
N SER A 165 -11.29 9.16 -1.12
CA SER A 165 -10.93 7.79 -0.73
C SER A 165 -11.89 6.73 -1.24
N HIS A 166 -12.96 7.11 -1.90
CA HIS A 166 -14.03 6.22 -2.30
C HIS A 166 -13.81 5.69 -3.71
N PHE A 167 -13.73 4.35 -3.81
CA PHE A 167 -13.57 3.67 -5.09
C PHE A 167 -14.72 2.68 -5.32
N VAL A 168 -15.07 2.51 -6.58
CA VAL A 168 -15.96 1.45 -7.05
C VAL A 168 -15.14 0.54 -7.96
N PRO A 169 -14.73 -0.64 -7.49
CA PRO A 169 -14.12 -1.61 -8.36
C PRO A 169 -15.08 -2.02 -9.47
N ARG A 170 -14.57 -2.08 -10.70
CA ARG A 170 -15.29 -2.56 -11.88
C ARG A 170 -14.60 -3.80 -12.40
N PRO A 171 -14.98 -4.99 -11.88
CA PRO A 171 -14.33 -6.24 -12.23
C PRO A 171 -14.55 -6.58 -13.69
N ILE A 172 -13.51 -7.12 -14.31
CA ILE A 172 -13.49 -7.58 -15.70
C ILE A 172 -13.48 -9.08 -15.73
N GLU A 173 -12.53 -9.70 -15.02
CA GLU A 173 -12.38 -11.14 -14.97
C GLU A 173 -11.86 -11.62 -13.62
N VAL A 174 -12.01 -12.93 -13.40
CA VAL A 174 -11.45 -13.62 -12.24
C VAL A 174 -10.22 -14.38 -12.70
N CYS A 175 -9.10 -14.18 -12.01
CA CYS A 175 -7.83 -14.80 -12.32
C CYS A 175 -7.23 -15.51 -11.11
N MET A 176 -6.42 -16.52 -11.38
CA MET A 176 -5.61 -17.18 -10.34
C MET A 176 -4.21 -16.59 -10.37
N TYR A 177 -3.70 -16.28 -9.20
CA TYR A 177 -2.37 -15.69 -9.01
C TYR A 177 -1.53 -16.58 -8.12
N LYS A 178 -0.22 -16.62 -8.39
CA LYS A 178 0.75 -17.12 -7.42
C LYS A 178 0.81 -16.16 -6.26
N GLU A 179 1.02 -16.70 -5.05
CA GLU A 179 1.25 -15.86 -3.88
C GLU A 179 2.54 -15.05 -4.10
N PRO A 180 2.49 -13.70 -4.02
CA PRO A 180 3.69 -12.89 -4.21
C PRO A 180 4.69 -13.13 -3.07
N SER A 181 5.95 -13.35 -3.41
CA SER A 181 7.03 -13.46 -2.41
C SER A 181 7.21 -12.14 -1.67
N LEU A 182 7.07 -12.17 -0.35
CA LEU A 182 7.22 -10.99 0.49
C LEU A 182 8.69 -10.65 0.69
N HIS A 183 9.08 -9.44 0.32
CA HIS A 183 10.41 -8.88 0.52
C HIS A 183 10.40 -7.87 1.67
N GLU A 184 11.49 -7.80 2.42
CA GLU A 184 11.65 -6.78 3.46
C GLU A 184 11.88 -5.40 2.82
N ILE A 185 11.48 -4.36 3.54
CA ILE A 185 11.72 -2.97 3.12
C ILE A 185 13.20 -2.69 3.36
N GLU A 186 13.93 -2.31 2.32
CA GLU A 186 15.35 -1.96 2.44
C GLU A 186 15.55 -0.85 3.47
N GLU A 187 16.53 -1.02 4.37
CA GLU A 187 16.82 -0.09 5.47
C GLU A 187 17.19 1.35 5.03
N LYS A 188 17.54 1.54 3.76
CA LYS A 188 17.84 2.88 3.20
C LYS A 188 16.70 3.90 3.38
N GLN A 189 15.47 3.45 3.57
CA GLN A 189 14.35 4.35 3.84
C GLN A 189 14.12 4.60 5.34
N ARG A 190 14.71 3.77 6.22
CA ARG A 190 14.64 3.96 7.68
C ARG A 190 15.65 4.99 8.19
N SER A 191 16.78 5.16 7.52
CA SER A 191 17.90 6.00 7.99
C SER A 191 17.69 7.51 7.85
N ARG A 192 16.59 7.99 7.30
CA ARG A 192 16.29 9.44 7.21
C ARG A 192 15.60 10.02 8.42
N LYS A 193 15.39 9.24 9.47
CA LYS A 193 14.68 9.69 10.67
C LYS A 193 15.57 9.94 11.89
N ASP A 194 16.89 9.75 11.80
CA ASP A 194 17.77 9.84 12.95
C ASP A 194 19.04 10.68 12.70
N SER A 195 18.85 11.90 12.22
CA SER A 195 19.91 12.92 12.24
C SER A 195 19.33 14.28 12.62
N GLY A 196 19.05 14.44 13.89
CA GLY A 196 18.51 15.71 14.43
C GLY A 196 18.46 15.77 15.94
N THR A 197 19.45 15.22 16.65
CA THR A 197 19.70 15.58 18.04
C THR A 197 21.03 16.36 18.08
N PRO A 198 21.02 17.64 18.40
CA PRO A 198 22.26 18.33 18.76
C PRO A 198 22.66 17.82 20.16
N THR A 199 23.74 17.08 20.22
CA THR A 199 24.39 16.74 21.47
C THR A 199 24.99 18.02 22.06
N MET A 200 24.35 18.52 23.09
CA MET A 200 24.98 19.46 24.03
C MET A 200 25.99 18.66 24.85
N ASN A 201 27.26 18.82 24.57
CA ASN A 201 28.34 18.49 25.49
C ASN A 201 29.09 19.78 25.79
N GLY A 202 28.92 20.27 26.95
CA GLY A 202 29.68 20.18 28.12
C GLY A 202 31.03 20.85 28.08
N GLY A 203 31.10 22.06 28.65
CA GLY A 203 32.08 22.53 29.56
C GLY A 203 33.55 22.58 29.17
N GLU A 204 34.05 23.78 29.00
CA GLU A 204 35.30 24.09 29.69
C GLU A 204 35.42 25.58 29.97
N LYS A 205 35.60 25.87 31.24
CA LYS A 205 35.99 27.16 31.82
C LYS A 205 37.43 27.43 31.44
N VAL A 206 37.73 28.64 30.93
CA VAL A 206 39.00 29.32 31.22
C VAL A 206 38.72 30.78 31.52
N VAL A 207 39.38 31.18 32.58
CA VAL A 207 39.28 32.40 33.37
C VAL A 207 40.27 33.45 32.84
N ASN A 208 39.91 34.74 33.08
CA ASN A 208 40.75 35.94 33.19
C ASN A 208 41.34 36.53 31.89
N GLN A 209 41.34 37.81 31.68
CA GLN A 209 41.78 38.91 32.54
C GLN A 209 41.33 40.24 31.98
N GLU A 210 41.13 41.18 32.88
CA GLU A 210 40.99 42.61 32.77
C GLU A 210 41.96 43.29 31.80
N ASP A 211 41.56 44.37 31.13
CA ASP A 211 42.15 45.68 31.43
C ASP A 211 41.40 46.81 30.71
N THR A 212 41.03 47.75 31.52
CA THR A 212 40.87 49.20 31.50
C THR A 212 41.33 49.96 30.24
N THR A 213 40.58 50.97 29.97
CA THR A 213 40.82 52.45 29.89
C THR A 213 40.11 53.04 28.67
N GLU A 214 39.18 53.89 28.98
CA GLU A 214 39.12 55.34 28.95
C GLU A 214 39.13 56.02 27.57
N GLN A 215 38.12 56.85 27.48
CA GLN A 215 38.05 58.28 27.14
C GLN A 215 37.75 58.63 25.69
N ASP A 216 36.69 59.32 25.59
CA ASP A 216 36.47 60.74 25.30
C ASP A 216 36.28 61.15 23.83
N GLY A 217 35.28 61.89 23.61
CA GLY A 217 35.36 63.16 22.94
C GLY A 217 34.57 63.36 21.63
N SER A 218 33.55 64.17 21.85
CA SER A 218 32.89 65.10 20.91
C SER A 218 31.70 64.59 20.18
#